data_d0d79f1f8fd217593b35093ae270feb1
#
_entry.id   d0d79f1f8fd217593b35093ae270feb1
#
_cell.length_a   1.000
_cell.length_b   1.000
_cell.length_c   1.000
_cell.angle_alpha   90.00
_cell.angle_beta   90.00
_cell.angle_gamma   90.00
#
_symmetry.space_group_name_H-M   'P 1'
#
loop_
_entity.id
_entity.type
_entity.pdbx_description
1 polymer ?
#
loop_
_entity_poly.entity_id
_entity_poly.type
_entity_poly.pdbx_seq_one_letter_code
_entity_poly.pdbx_strand_id
1 'polypeptide(L)'
;MSFRIAVLISGEGSNLQALIDGLGDAPVEIVGVGSSRADSRGLERAEAAGLETAVFSLADEPDRDKRDGALADWLDQRDVELVVLAGFMELLTPGFIRRFAGRIVNIHPALLPSFAGLRAVAQTLEYGVKVAGVTVHFVDEGMDSGPIILQEAFGLPYHRGIEAMGEGEIDAIEERFHEVEHRLLPRAVRLIAAGRVSIDPDDSRQVRVESDG
;
A
#
# COMPACT_ATOMS: atom_id res chain seq x y z
N MET A 1 16.81 2.48 18.08
CA MET A 1 16.35 3.51 17.11
C MET A 1 15.08 2.96 16.49
N SER A 2 14.07 3.79 16.24
CA SER A 2 12.85 3.39 15.56
C SER A 2 13.11 3.23 14.07
N PHE A 3 12.47 2.26 13.43
CA PHE A 3 12.47 2.08 11.98
C PHE A 3 11.56 3.13 11.34
N ARG A 4 12.10 3.96 10.45
CA ARG A 4 11.45 5.18 9.96
C ARG A 4 10.69 4.91 8.66
N ILE A 5 9.39 5.10 8.67
CA ILE A 5 8.56 4.91 7.49
C ILE A 5 7.86 6.20 7.07
N ALA A 6 7.62 6.35 5.78
CA ALA A 6 6.67 7.34 5.26
C ALA A 6 5.51 6.63 4.57
N VAL A 7 4.32 7.21 4.68
CA VAL A 7 3.11 6.66 4.07
C VAL A 7 2.62 7.58 2.96
N LEU A 8 2.38 7.02 1.77
CA LEU A 8 1.86 7.75 0.62
C LEU A 8 0.39 7.38 0.39
N ILE A 9 -0.45 8.40 0.21
CA ILE A 9 -1.90 8.29 0.09
C ILE A 9 -2.46 9.13 -1.07
N SER A 10 -3.71 8.86 -1.49
CA SER A 10 -4.43 9.69 -2.47
C SER A 10 -5.91 9.93 -2.11
N GLY A 11 -6.44 9.31 -1.08
CA GLY A 11 -7.90 9.31 -0.80
C GLY A 11 -8.26 9.27 0.69
N GLU A 12 -9.18 8.39 1.05
CA GLU A 12 -9.79 8.28 2.38
C GLU A 12 -8.80 8.00 3.53
N GLY A 13 -7.67 7.36 3.25
CA GLY A 13 -6.63 7.10 4.24
C GLY A 13 -7.00 6.02 5.26
N SER A 14 -7.88 5.08 4.93
CA SER A 14 -8.25 3.98 5.84
C SER A 14 -7.05 3.08 6.17
N ASN A 15 -6.22 2.78 5.17
CA ASN A 15 -4.97 2.03 5.36
C ASN A 15 -3.92 2.82 6.17
N LEU A 16 -3.87 4.17 6.02
CA LEU A 16 -3.06 5.01 6.90
C LEU A 16 -3.54 4.90 8.36
N GLN A 17 -4.86 4.99 8.58
CA GLN A 17 -5.42 4.83 9.93
C GLN A 17 -5.08 3.47 10.52
N ALA A 18 -5.17 2.41 9.71
CA ALA A 18 -4.79 1.07 10.16
C ALA A 18 -3.31 0.95 10.54
N LEU A 19 -2.42 1.68 9.87
CA LEU A 19 -1.01 1.78 10.27
C LEU A 19 -0.86 2.53 11.59
N ILE A 20 -1.51 3.70 11.76
CA ILE A 20 -1.46 4.50 12.99
C ILE A 20 -1.91 3.65 14.19
N ASP A 21 -3.02 2.93 14.05
CA ASP A 21 -3.60 2.14 15.14
C ASP A 21 -2.88 0.78 15.33
N GLY A 22 -2.40 0.20 14.24
CA GLY A 22 -1.91 -1.18 14.21
C GLY A 22 -0.41 -1.35 14.45
N LEU A 23 0.41 -0.30 14.37
CA LEU A 23 1.84 -0.41 14.65
C LEU A 23 2.14 -0.51 16.16
N GLY A 24 1.29 0.07 17.01
CA GLY A 24 1.35 -0.10 18.47
C GLY A 24 2.74 0.17 19.07
N ASP A 25 3.22 -0.76 19.90
CA ASP A 25 4.54 -0.67 20.55
C ASP A 25 5.70 -1.16 19.65
N ALA A 26 5.47 -1.43 18.37
CA ALA A 26 6.55 -1.79 17.46
C ALA A 26 7.55 -0.60 17.35
N PRO A 27 8.85 -0.88 17.20
CA PRO A 27 9.85 0.17 17.05
C PRO A 27 9.80 0.79 15.63
N VAL A 28 8.62 1.23 15.22
CA VAL A 28 8.33 1.86 13.92
C VAL A 28 7.78 3.24 14.13
N GLU A 29 8.29 4.22 13.39
CA GLU A 29 7.88 5.61 13.45
C GLU A 29 7.39 6.06 12.08
N ILE A 30 6.15 6.57 11.98
CA ILE A 30 5.66 7.25 10.79
C ILE A 30 6.20 8.68 10.82
N VAL A 31 7.22 8.96 10.02
CA VAL A 31 7.93 10.26 10.01
C VAL A 31 7.31 11.27 9.06
N GLY A 32 6.33 10.86 8.26
CA GLY A 32 5.60 11.76 7.38
C GLY A 32 4.58 11.03 6.52
N VAL A 33 3.59 11.80 6.07
CA VAL A 33 2.53 11.35 5.17
C VAL A 33 2.52 12.23 3.93
N GLY A 34 2.80 11.64 2.78
CA GLY A 34 2.74 12.30 1.48
C GLY A 34 1.40 12.02 0.79
N SER A 35 0.76 13.04 0.22
CA SER A 35 -0.46 12.85 -0.58
C SER A 35 -0.27 13.33 -2.01
N SER A 36 -0.84 12.60 -2.98
CA SER A 36 -0.93 13.06 -4.36
C SER A 36 -2.04 14.09 -4.58
N ARG A 37 -2.88 14.35 -3.56
CA ARG A 37 -4.04 15.25 -3.64
C ARG A 37 -4.17 16.08 -2.38
N ALA A 38 -4.41 17.37 -2.54
CA ALA A 38 -4.60 18.28 -1.41
C ALA A 38 -5.94 18.07 -0.67
N ASP A 39 -6.94 17.51 -1.36
CA ASP A 39 -8.28 17.23 -0.84
C ASP A 39 -8.42 15.80 -0.27
N SER A 40 -7.31 15.11 -0.05
CA SER A 40 -7.30 13.75 0.54
C SER A 40 -7.71 13.80 2.02
N ARG A 41 -8.77 13.07 2.39
CA ARG A 41 -9.22 12.92 3.79
C ARG A 41 -8.17 12.24 4.68
N GLY A 42 -7.28 11.46 4.08
CA GLY A 42 -6.16 10.88 4.79
C GLY A 42 -5.20 11.90 5.38
N LEU A 43 -5.11 13.14 4.83
CA LEU A 43 -4.34 14.23 5.41
C LEU A 43 -4.93 14.67 6.76
N GLU A 44 -6.26 14.78 6.87
CA GLU A 44 -6.95 15.12 8.12
C GLU A 44 -6.66 14.06 9.21
N ARG A 45 -6.59 12.77 8.83
CA ARG A 45 -6.21 11.67 9.76
C ARG A 45 -4.78 11.79 10.22
N ALA A 46 -3.86 12.11 9.31
CA ALA A 46 -2.44 12.32 9.62
C ALA A 46 -2.26 13.49 10.59
N GLU A 47 -2.90 14.62 10.33
CA GLU A 47 -2.87 15.82 11.18
C GLU A 47 -3.46 15.54 12.57
N ALA A 48 -4.59 14.83 12.64
CA ALA A 48 -5.21 14.43 13.91
C ALA A 48 -4.29 13.52 14.74
N ALA A 49 -3.43 12.73 14.10
CA ALA A 49 -2.42 11.90 14.73
C ALA A 49 -1.09 12.66 15.03
N GLY A 50 -1.01 13.95 14.71
CA GLY A 50 0.20 14.76 14.91
C GLY A 50 1.34 14.44 13.93
N LEU A 51 1.04 13.81 12.79
CA LEU A 51 2.01 13.45 11.77
C LEU A 51 2.26 14.63 10.82
N GLU A 52 3.50 14.78 10.38
CA GLU A 52 3.83 15.76 9.35
C GLU A 52 3.24 15.35 8.00
N THR A 53 2.67 16.32 7.28
CA THR A 53 2.05 16.09 5.98
C THR A 53 2.68 16.92 4.87
N ALA A 54 2.66 16.40 3.64
CA ALA A 54 3.04 17.13 2.44
C ALA A 54 2.20 16.69 1.23
N VAL A 55 1.99 17.61 0.27
CA VAL A 55 1.26 17.32 -0.95
C VAL A 55 2.20 17.36 -2.15
N PHE A 56 2.12 16.33 -3.00
CA PHE A 56 2.88 16.16 -4.22
C PHE A 56 1.92 15.87 -5.37
N SER A 57 1.22 16.91 -5.82
CA SER A 57 0.14 16.81 -6.79
C SER A 57 0.64 17.05 -8.21
N LEU A 58 0.16 16.27 -9.18
CA LEU A 58 0.37 16.54 -10.61
C LEU A 58 -0.39 17.78 -11.09
N ALA A 59 -1.35 18.29 -10.31
CA ALA A 59 -2.00 19.56 -10.61
C ALA A 59 -1.06 20.77 -10.35
N ASP A 60 -0.19 20.66 -9.34
CA ASP A 60 0.77 21.71 -8.97
C ASP A 60 2.10 21.56 -9.73
N GLU A 61 2.57 20.35 -9.96
CA GLU A 61 3.75 20.01 -10.77
C GLU A 61 3.39 18.91 -11.79
N PRO A 62 3.03 19.31 -13.04
CA PRO A 62 2.63 18.35 -14.07
C PRO A 62 3.76 17.44 -14.58
N ASP A 63 5.00 17.84 -14.36
CA ASP A 63 6.17 17.04 -14.69
C ASP A 63 6.37 15.96 -13.61
N ARG A 64 6.10 14.71 -13.97
CA ARG A 64 6.20 13.56 -13.05
C ARG A 64 7.61 13.37 -12.48
N ASP A 65 8.64 13.58 -13.28
CA ASP A 65 10.01 13.41 -12.81
C ASP A 65 10.38 14.47 -11.77
N LYS A 66 9.91 15.71 -11.94
CA LYS A 66 10.09 16.77 -10.95
C LYS A 66 9.27 16.52 -9.68
N ARG A 67 8.00 16.14 -9.83
CA ARG A 67 7.13 15.80 -8.71
C ARG A 67 7.73 14.67 -7.87
N ASP A 68 8.15 13.58 -8.51
CA ASP A 68 8.74 12.42 -7.84
C ASP A 68 10.13 12.73 -7.28
N GLY A 69 10.89 13.62 -7.95
CA GLY A 69 12.15 14.14 -7.41
C GLY A 69 11.95 14.89 -6.11
N ALA A 70 10.97 15.80 -6.07
CA ALA A 70 10.64 16.56 -4.86
C ALA A 70 10.14 15.65 -3.72
N LEU A 71 9.30 14.67 -4.06
CA LEU A 71 8.85 13.63 -3.11
C LEU A 71 10.04 12.84 -2.56
N ALA A 72 10.95 12.40 -3.43
CA ALA A 72 12.13 11.63 -3.03
C ALA A 72 13.06 12.43 -2.12
N ASP A 73 13.28 13.71 -2.41
CA ASP A 73 14.09 14.60 -1.57
C ASP A 73 13.44 14.83 -0.20
N TRP A 74 12.12 14.96 -0.15
CA TRP A 74 11.37 15.07 1.10
C TRP A 74 11.48 13.82 1.97
N LEU A 75 11.48 12.64 1.36
CA LEU A 75 11.66 11.35 2.05
C LEU A 75 13.10 11.18 2.59
N ASP A 76 14.11 11.51 1.77
CA ASP A 76 15.51 11.42 2.19
C ASP A 76 15.85 12.39 3.33
N GLN A 77 15.29 13.61 3.34
CA GLN A 77 15.45 14.56 4.45
C GLN A 77 14.91 14.04 5.80
N ARG A 78 14.07 13.00 5.77
CA ARG A 78 13.48 12.34 6.94
C ARG A 78 14.10 10.99 7.24
N ASP A 79 15.19 10.64 6.57
CA ASP A 79 15.87 9.36 6.72
C ASP A 79 14.89 8.16 6.61
N VAL A 80 13.98 8.19 5.62
CA VAL A 80 12.96 7.17 5.43
C VAL A 80 13.61 5.85 5.01
N GLU A 81 13.37 4.80 5.78
CA GLU A 81 13.85 3.45 5.53
C GLU A 81 12.87 2.63 4.69
N LEU A 82 11.55 2.90 4.80
CA LEU A 82 10.52 2.24 4.02
C LEU A 82 9.44 3.23 3.59
N VAL A 83 9.09 3.20 2.32
CA VAL A 83 7.94 3.92 1.74
C VAL A 83 6.76 2.96 1.65
N VAL A 84 5.62 3.33 2.23
CA VAL A 84 4.40 2.52 2.24
C VAL A 84 3.34 3.18 1.37
N LEU A 85 2.98 2.55 0.26
CA LEU A 85 1.86 2.98 -0.58
C LEU A 85 0.55 2.45 0.03
N ALA A 86 -0.22 3.34 0.62
CA ALA A 86 -1.48 3.03 1.31
C ALA A 86 -2.67 3.65 0.56
N GLY A 87 -2.94 3.15 -0.64
CA GLY A 87 -3.92 3.72 -1.54
C GLY A 87 -3.38 4.95 -2.29
N PHE A 88 -2.12 4.92 -2.69
CA PHE A 88 -1.50 5.91 -3.55
C PHE A 88 -1.82 5.61 -5.01
N MET A 89 -2.61 6.47 -5.66
CA MET A 89 -3.19 6.22 -6.98
C MET A 89 -2.37 6.77 -8.16
N GLU A 90 -1.16 7.24 -7.90
CA GLU A 90 -0.26 7.73 -8.92
C GLU A 90 0.84 6.72 -9.22
N LEU A 91 1.20 6.59 -10.50
CA LEU A 91 2.36 5.81 -10.89
C LEU A 91 3.64 6.57 -10.53
N LEU A 92 4.52 5.93 -9.82
CA LEU A 92 5.86 6.44 -9.52
C LEU A 92 6.79 6.25 -10.72
N THR A 93 7.67 7.20 -10.94
CA THR A 93 8.64 7.13 -12.05
C THR A 93 9.71 6.06 -11.78
N PRO A 94 10.30 5.48 -12.84
CA PRO A 94 11.43 4.55 -12.66
C PRO A 94 12.61 5.16 -11.88
N GLY A 95 12.83 6.48 -11.99
CA GLY A 95 13.83 7.20 -11.21
C GLY A 95 13.58 7.12 -9.71
N PHE A 96 12.33 7.33 -9.29
CA PHE A 96 11.91 7.21 -7.90
C PHE A 96 12.04 5.75 -7.41
N ILE A 97 11.53 4.79 -8.19
CA ILE A 97 11.57 3.36 -7.81
C ILE A 97 13.02 2.89 -7.61
N ARG A 98 13.95 3.27 -8.50
CA ARG A 98 15.36 2.93 -8.34
C ARG A 98 16.01 3.55 -7.11
N ARG A 99 15.65 4.80 -6.75
CA ARG A 99 16.17 5.49 -5.55
C ARG A 99 15.78 4.76 -4.25
N PHE A 100 14.60 4.16 -4.24
CA PHE A 100 14.08 3.41 -3.10
C PHE A 100 13.94 1.90 -3.39
N ALA A 101 14.78 1.35 -4.26
CA ALA A 101 14.72 -0.07 -4.65
C ALA A 101 14.75 -1.00 -3.42
N GLY A 102 13.78 -1.92 -3.35
CA GLY A 102 13.60 -2.83 -2.21
C GLY A 102 13.08 -2.17 -0.93
N ARG A 103 12.73 -0.88 -0.98
CA ARG A 103 12.23 -0.09 0.15
C ARG A 103 10.89 0.57 -0.12
N ILE A 104 10.13 0.09 -1.09
CA ILE A 104 8.75 0.53 -1.36
C ILE A 104 7.85 -0.68 -1.27
N VAL A 105 6.80 -0.59 -0.48
CA VAL A 105 5.75 -1.62 -0.40
C VAL A 105 4.41 -1.04 -0.78
N ASN A 106 3.58 -1.86 -1.41
CA ASN A 106 2.21 -1.53 -1.77
C ASN A 106 1.26 -2.57 -1.21
N ILE A 107 0.03 -2.14 -0.91
CA ILE A 107 -1.09 -3.03 -0.64
C ILE A 107 -2.04 -3.01 -1.83
N HIS A 108 -2.42 -4.19 -2.32
CA HIS A 108 -3.25 -4.35 -3.50
C HIS A 108 -4.44 -5.28 -3.20
N PRO A 109 -5.68 -4.86 -3.49
CA PRO A 109 -6.89 -5.63 -3.15
C PRO A 109 -7.17 -6.75 -4.16
N ALA A 110 -6.19 -7.61 -4.40
CA ALA A 110 -6.33 -8.85 -5.15
C ALA A 110 -5.27 -9.86 -4.73
N LEU A 111 -5.47 -11.13 -5.12
CA LEU A 111 -4.45 -12.17 -5.04
C LEU A 111 -3.53 -12.09 -6.27
N LEU A 112 -2.50 -11.25 -6.20
CA LEU A 112 -1.52 -11.14 -7.28
C LEU A 112 -0.92 -12.52 -7.63
N PRO A 113 -0.68 -12.80 -8.92
CA PRO A 113 -0.67 -11.87 -10.06
C PRO A 113 -2.05 -11.63 -10.72
N SER A 114 -3.16 -12.11 -10.15
CA SER A 114 -4.49 -11.86 -10.68
C SER A 114 -4.94 -10.43 -10.42
N PHE A 115 -5.66 -9.84 -11.38
CA PHE A 115 -6.31 -8.54 -11.25
C PHE A 115 -5.35 -7.39 -10.88
N ALA A 116 -4.15 -7.39 -11.45
CA ALA A 116 -3.20 -6.28 -11.31
C ALA A 116 -3.79 -4.97 -11.90
N GLY A 117 -3.32 -3.83 -11.38
CA GLY A 117 -3.73 -2.51 -11.84
C GLY A 117 -4.98 -1.96 -11.16
N LEU A 118 -5.60 -0.98 -11.81
CA LEU A 118 -6.71 -0.22 -11.24
C LEU A 118 -8.00 -1.06 -11.15
N ARG A 119 -8.88 -0.71 -10.19
CA ARG A 119 -10.20 -1.33 -10.02
C ARG A 119 -10.16 -2.83 -9.75
N ALA A 120 -9.16 -3.33 -9.02
CA ALA A 120 -8.96 -4.75 -8.78
C ALA A 120 -10.18 -5.43 -8.15
N VAL A 121 -10.88 -4.79 -7.20
CA VAL A 121 -12.13 -5.32 -6.61
C VAL A 121 -13.21 -5.48 -7.67
N ALA A 122 -13.43 -4.47 -8.52
CA ALA A 122 -14.40 -4.56 -9.60
C ALA A 122 -14.04 -5.66 -10.60
N GLN A 123 -12.77 -5.77 -11.01
CA GLN A 123 -12.30 -6.86 -11.88
C GLN A 123 -12.57 -8.25 -11.26
N THR A 124 -12.31 -8.39 -9.95
CA THR A 124 -12.55 -9.61 -9.17
C THR A 124 -14.03 -10.03 -9.23
N LEU A 125 -14.94 -9.06 -9.04
CA LEU A 125 -16.38 -9.28 -9.08
C LEU A 125 -16.90 -9.54 -10.50
N GLU A 126 -16.42 -8.78 -11.48
CA GLU A 126 -16.76 -8.95 -12.89
C GLU A 126 -16.35 -10.35 -13.43
N TYR A 127 -15.18 -10.84 -13.01
CA TYR A 127 -14.69 -12.15 -13.39
C TYR A 127 -15.48 -13.29 -12.73
N GLY A 128 -16.05 -13.07 -11.56
CA GLY A 128 -16.86 -14.04 -10.82
C GLY A 128 -16.07 -15.11 -10.09
N VAL A 129 -14.87 -14.79 -9.60
CA VAL A 129 -14.08 -15.71 -8.77
C VAL A 129 -14.79 -16.06 -7.46
N LYS A 130 -14.45 -17.19 -6.86
CA LYS A 130 -15.03 -17.66 -5.59
C LYS A 130 -14.14 -17.34 -4.39
N VAL A 131 -12.89 -17.00 -4.66
CA VAL A 131 -11.89 -16.62 -3.65
C VAL A 131 -11.25 -15.32 -4.10
N ALA A 132 -11.29 -14.34 -3.24
CA ALA A 132 -10.59 -13.06 -3.38
C ALA A 132 -9.52 -12.94 -2.30
N GLY A 133 -8.83 -11.83 -2.25
CA GLY A 133 -7.87 -11.57 -1.20
C GLY A 133 -7.09 -10.29 -1.44
N VAL A 134 -6.09 -10.10 -0.61
CA VAL A 134 -5.23 -8.91 -0.59
C VAL A 134 -3.77 -9.35 -0.63
N THR A 135 -2.95 -8.56 -1.29
CA THR A 135 -1.50 -8.77 -1.40
C THR A 135 -0.75 -7.56 -0.89
N VAL A 136 0.25 -7.77 -0.03
CA VAL A 136 1.31 -6.80 0.24
C VAL A 136 2.56 -7.27 -0.50
N HIS A 137 3.14 -6.39 -1.30
CA HIS A 137 4.29 -6.71 -2.15
C HIS A 137 5.29 -5.56 -2.20
N PHE A 138 6.54 -5.85 -2.53
CA PHE A 138 7.50 -4.81 -2.90
C PHE A 138 7.12 -4.22 -4.27
N VAL A 139 7.42 -2.95 -4.46
CA VAL A 139 7.17 -2.25 -5.74
C VAL A 139 8.42 -2.33 -6.60
N ASP A 140 8.23 -2.74 -7.85
CA ASP A 140 9.21 -2.70 -8.93
C ASP A 140 8.74 -1.76 -10.06
N GLU A 141 9.45 -1.72 -11.19
CA GLU A 141 9.11 -0.86 -12.33
C GLU A 141 7.85 -1.34 -13.10
N GLY A 142 7.34 -2.54 -12.82
CA GLY A 142 6.12 -3.07 -13.42
C GLY A 142 4.86 -2.71 -12.61
N MET A 143 3.69 -2.96 -13.20
CA MET A 143 2.43 -2.73 -12.50
C MET A 143 2.08 -3.93 -11.63
N ASP A 144 2.12 -3.74 -10.30
CA ASP A 144 1.82 -4.77 -9.30
C ASP A 144 2.54 -6.11 -9.52
N SER A 145 3.76 -6.05 -10.06
CA SER A 145 4.55 -7.23 -10.46
C SER A 145 5.67 -7.58 -9.49
N GLY A 146 5.93 -6.74 -8.52
CA GLY A 146 7.01 -6.92 -7.56
C GLY A 146 6.83 -8.09 -6.61
N PRO A 147 7.90 -8.47 -5.89
CA PRO A 147 7.92 -9.65 -5.02
C PRO A 147 6.88 -9.60 -3.91
N ILE A 148 6.13 -10.69 -3.75
CA ILE A 148 5.03 -10.79 -2.78
C ILE A 148 5.59 -11.04 -1.38
N ILE A 149 5.14 -10.23 -0.41
CA ILE A 149 5.51 -10.35 1.00
C ILE A 149 4.48 -11.18 1.74
N LEU A 150 3.22 -10.75 1.71
CA LEU A 150 2.10 -11.42 2.37
C LEU A 150 0.88 -11.45 1.45
N GLN A 151 0.13 -12.53 1.56
CA GLN A 151 -1.20 -12.63 0.94
C GLN A 151 -2.19 -13.21 1.94
N GLU A 152 -3.42 -12.72 1.90
CA GLU A 152 -4.51 -13.30 2.65
C GLU A 152 -5.73 -13.44 1.76
N ALA A 153 -6.30 -14.65 1.74
CA ALA A 153 -7.44 -15.03 0.91
C ALA A 153 -8.72 -15.12 1.74
N PHE A 154 -9.87 -14.82 1.12
CA PHE A 154 -11.19 -15.04 1.68
C PHE A 154 -12.20 -15.48 0.62
N GLY A 155 -13.22 -16.22 1.04
CA GLY A 155 -14.29 -16.65 0.17
C GLY A 155 -15.24 -15.50 -0.17
N LEU A 156 -15.68 -15.43 -1.44
CA LEU A 156 -16.76 -14.55 -1.87
C LEU A 156 -18.09 -15.30 -1.88
N PRO A 157 -19.19 -14.63 -1.51
CA PRO A 157 -20.52 -15.21 -1.70
C PRO A 157 -20.79 -15.42 -3.20
N TYR A 158 -21.77 -16.29 -3.50
CA TYR A 158 -22.20 -16.43 -4.89
C TYR A 158 -22.82 -15.12 -5.38
N HIS A 159 -22.36 -14.64 -6.51
CA HIS A 159 -22.90 -13.47 -7.22
C HIS A 159 -22.97 -13.72 -8.73
N ARG A 160 -23.83 -13.00 -9.43
CA ARG A 160 -24.03 -13.08 -10.88
C ARG A 160 -23.21 -12.04 -11.67
N GLY A 161 -22.13 -11.53 -11.10
CA GLY A 161 -21.37 -10.40 -11.59
C GLY A 161 -21.80 -9.09 -10.96
N ILE A 162 -20.95 -8.07 -11.05
CA ILE A 162 -21.13 -6.76 -10.37
C ILE A 162 -22.43 -6.06 -10.80
N GLU A 163 -22.83 -6.21 -12.08
CA GLU A 163 -24.04 -5.58 -12.63
C GLU A 163 -25.35 -6.11 -12.01
N ALA A 164 -25.31 -7.30 -11.45
CA ALA A 164 -26.48 -7.93 -10.81
C ALA A 164 -26.49 -7.78 -9.30
N MET A 165 -25.50 -7.08 -8.72
CA MET A 165 -25.36 -6.85 -7.28
C MET A 165 -25.99 -5.51 -6.89
N GLY A 166 -26.65 -5.49 -5.73
CA GLY A 166 -27.07 -4.24 -5.10
C GLY A 166 -25.89 -3.48 -4.50
N GLU A 167 -26.00 -2.15 -4.36
CA GLU A 167 -24.95 -1.31 -3.75
C GLU A 167 -24.50 -1.86 -2.39
N GLY A 168 -25.41 -2.22 -1.50
CA GLY A 168 -25.06 -2.77 -0.19
C GLY A 168 -24.34 -4.12 -0.21
N GLU A 169 -24.47 -4.90 -1.30
CA GLU A 169 -23.70 -6.16 -1.46
C GLU A 169 -22.26 -5.85 -1.89
N ILE A 170 -22.09 -4.84 -2.73
CA ILE A 170 -20.76 -4.37 -3.17
C ILE A 170 -20.03 -3.77 -1.97
N ASP A 171 -20.68 -2.85 -1.23
CA ASP A 171 -20.11 -2.22 -0.04
C ASP A 171 -19.65 -3.26 0.99
N ALA A 172 -20.47 -4.29 1.25
CA ALA A 172 -20.11 -5.35 2.19
C ALA A 172 -18.89 -6.18 1.73
N ILE A 173 -18.69 -6.32 0.42
CA ILE A 173 -17.50 -6.99 -0.11
C ILE A 173 -16.29 -6.06 -0.02
N GLU A 174 -16.43 -4.78 -0.37
CA GLU A 174 -15.36 -3.79 -0.23
C GLU A 174 -14.90 -3.64 1.22
N GLU A 175 -15.84 -3.62 2.17
CA GLU A 175 -15.52 -3.63 3.60
C GLU A 175 -14.67 -4.84 3.99
N ARG A 176 -14.96 -6.01 3.43
CA ARG A 176 -14.17 -7.22 3.69
C ARG A 176 -12.75 -7.14 3.13
N PHE A 177 -12.54 -6.50 1.97
CA PHE A 177 -11.20 -6.19 1.50
C PHE A 177 -10.49 -5.27 2.48
N HIS A 178 -11.14 -4.19 2.94
CA HIS A 178 -10.58 -3.26 3.90
C HIS A 178 -10.21 -3.93 5.22
N GLU A 179 -11.05 -4.82 5.76
CA GLU A 179 -10.73 -5.60 6.96
C GLU A 179 -9.42 -6.39 6.82
N VAL A 180 -9.21 -7.00 5.64
CA VAL A 180 -7.98 -7.74 5.36
C VAL A 180 -6.80 -6.80 5.19
N GLU A 181 -6.95 -5.71 4.44
CA GLU A 181 -5.93 -4.70 4.25
C GLU A 181 -5.45 -4.13 5.58
N HIS A 182 -6.39 -3.74 6.46
CA HIS A 182 -6.11 -3.08 7.74
C HIS A 182 -5.32 -3.96 8.72
N ARG A 183 -5.38 -5.28 8.60
CA ARG A 183 -4.54 -6.17 9.42
C ARG A 183 -3.26 -6.61 8.71
N LEU A 184 -3.31 -6.76 7.38
CA LEU A 184 -2.19 -7.30 6.62
C LEU A 184 -1.06 -6.28 6.45
N LEU A 185 -1.40 -5.00 6.16
CA LEU A 185 -0.42 -3.95 5.93
C LEU A 185 0.42 -3.63 7.18
N PRO A 186 -0.17 -3.36 8.37
CA PRO A 186 0.62 -3.16 9.58
C PRO A 186 1.48 -4.37 9.96
N ARG A 187 0.97 -5.59 9.72
CA ARG A 187 1.73 -6.84 9.94
C ARG A 187 2.96 -6.89 9.04
N ALA A 188 2.82 -6.61 7.74
CA ALA A 188 3.94 -6.60 6.81
C ALA A 188 5.00 -5.56 7.20
N VAL A 189 4.58 -4.34 7.56
CA VAL A 189 5.47 -3.27 8.01
C VAL A 189 6.25 -3.69 9.27
N ARG A 190 5.58 -4.29 10.26
CA ARG A 190 6.26 -4.81 11.47
C ARG A 190 7.29 -5.89 11.15
N LEU A 191 6.98 -6.83 10.25
CA LEU A 191 7.91 -7.87 9.84
C LEU A 191 9.14 -7.31 9.13
N ILE A 192 8.94 -6.31 8.24
CA ILE A 192 10.05 -5.63 7.56
C ILE A 192 10.93 -4.88 8.57
N ALA A 193 10.32 -4.11 9.46
CA ALA A 193 11.04 -3.35 10.49
C ALA A 193 11.83 -4.25 11.45
N ALA A 194 11.35 -5.47 11.69
CA ALA A 194 12.05 -6.49 12.48
C ALA A 194 13.16 -7.23 11.72
N GLY A 195 13.41 -6.88 10.44
CA GLY A 195 14.40 -7.56 9.59
C GLY A 195 14.02 -9.00 9.21
N ARG A 196 12.74 -9.37 9.31
CA ARG A 196 12.21 -10.73 9.09
C ARG A 196 11.70 -10.96 7.67
N VAL A 197 11.87 -9.97 6.79
CA VAL A 197 11.52 -10.05 5.38
C VAL A 197 12.77 -9.80 4.56
N SER A 198 13.10 -10.71 3.67
CA SER A 198 14.24 -10.57 2.76
C SER A 198 13.90 -11.08 1.38
N ILE A 199 14.34 -10.37 0.35
CA ILE A 199 14.25 -10.83 -1.04
C ILE A 199 15.37 -11.84 -1.25
N ASP A 200 15.05 -12.99 -1.88
CA ASP A 200 16.04 -14.02 -2.16
C ASP A 200 17.10 -13.47 -3.15
N PRO A 201 18.39 -13.56 -2.84
CA PRO A 201 19.44 -13.00 -3.69
C PRO A 201 19.57 -13.70 -5.06
N ASP A 202 19.12 -14.94 -5.16
CA ASP A 202 19.21 -15.75 -6.38
C ASP A 202 17.93 -15.67 -7.24
N ASP A 203 16.78 -15.31 -6.62
CA ASP A 203 15.52 -15.07 -7.33
C ASP A 203 14.78 -13.86 -6.74
N SER A 204 14.91 -12.74 -7.39
CA SER A 204 14.32 -11.47 -6.94
C SER A 204 12.78 -11.47 -6.82
N ARG A 205 12.09 -12.52 -7.31
CA ARG A 205 10.64 -12.70 -7.14
C ARG A 205 10.28 -13.46 -5.86
N GLN A 206 11.25 -14.07 -5.20
CA GLN A 206 11.02 -14.82 -3.97
C GLN A 206 11.32 -13.97 -2.74
N VAL A 207 10.39 -13.94 -1.81
CA VAL A 207 10.53 -13.28 -0.51
C VAL A 207 10.48 -14.32 0.58
N ARG A 208 11.48 -14.30 1.45
CA ARG A 208 11.47 -15.09 2.68
C ARG A 208 10.84 -14.25 3.79
N VAL A 209 9.86 -14.84 4.44
CA VAL A 209 9.21 -14.26 5.61
C VAL A 209 9.37 -15.23 6.78
N GLU A 210 10.08 -14.79 7.81
CA GLU A 210 10.22 -15.57 9.02
C GLU A 210 8.92 -15.48 9.84
N SER A 211 8.31 -16.64 10.14
CA SER A 211 7.11 -16.72 10.96
C SER A 211 7.37 -16.29 12.40
N ASP A 212 6.36 -15.72 13.06
CA ASP A 212 6.39 -15.57 14.51
C ASP A 212 6.53 -16.97 15.14
N GLY A 213 7.62 -17.21 15.86
CA GLY A 213 7.87 -18.43 16.57
C GLY A 213 6.88 -18.64 17.71
#